data_882735e996b3d99ab678244327f20ef6
#
_entry.id   882735e996b3d99ab678244327f20ef6
#
_cell.length_a   1.000
_cell.length_b   1.000
_cell.length_c   1.000
_cell.angle_alpha   90.00
_cell.angle_beta   90.00
_cell.angle_gamma   90.00
#
_symmetry.space_group_name_H-M   'P 1'
#
loop_
_entity.id
_entity.type
_entity.pdbx_description
1 polymer ?
#
loop_
_entity_poly.entity_id
_entity_poly.type
_entity_poly.pdbx_seq_one_letter_code
_entity_poly.pdbx_strand_id
1 'polypeptide(L)'
;KFVLATKSMARTKEAMAADIETSLKNFRTDYIDLYQVHNPSMEQLDQVIGEGGALEALMEAKSVGKIGHIGLTAHSTAVFERALDLDWVETIMFPYNIVEQQGAELLQRCAEKNIGFIDMKPLAGGAIEDATLALRYVCSNPDVTVVIPGMAEVHELDENIKACSNTEPLTEEELAKMDKIREQLGN
;
A
#
# COMPACT_ATOMS: atom_id res chain seq x y z
N LYS A 1 -10.64 -12.02 11.96
CA LYS A 1 -11.34 -10.83 11.47
C LYS A 1 -10.58 -10.35 10.25
N PHE A 2 -11.26 -10.18 9.11
CA PHE A 2 -10.67 -9.60 7.91
C PHE A 2 -10.67 -8.08 8.03
N VAL A 3 -9.65 -7.43 7.46
CA VAL A 3 -9.59 -5.99 7.24
C VAL A 3 -10.03 -5.74 5.80
N LEU A 4 -11.13 -5.00 5.62
CA LEU A 4 -11.61 -4.61 4.31
C LEU A 4 -10.93 -3.32 3.88
N ALA A 5 -10.23 -3.36 2.75
CA ALA A 5 -9.57 -2.20 2.16
C ALA A 5 -10.00 -2.01 0.70
N THR A 6 -10.24 -0.77 0.31
CA THR A 6 -10.50 -0.40 -1.08
C THR A 6 -9.97 1.00 -1.40
N LYS A 7 -10.15 1.44 -2.63
CA LYS A 7 -9.63 2.72 -3.11
C LYS A 7 -10.48 3.30 -4.22
N SER A 8 -10.40 4.62 -4.42
CA SER A 8 -11.09 5.33 -5.48
C SER A 8 -10.17 6.32 -6.21
N MET A 9 -10.39 6.50 -7.49
CA MET A 9 -9.75 7.53 -8.32
C MET A 9 -10.51 8.87 -8.29
N ALA A 10 -11.59 8.99 -7.53
CA ALA A 10 -12.33 10.23 -7.40
C ALA A 10 -11.47 11.34 -6.78
N ARG A 11 -11.63 12.57 -7.27
CA ARG A 11 -10.90 13.76 -6.82
C ARG A 11 -11.82 14.83 -6.25
N THR A 12 -13.13 14.73 -6.51
CA THR A 12 -14.14 15.65 -5.98
C THR A 12 -14.96 14.98 -4.88
N LYS A 13 -15.56 15.80 -4.02
CA LYS A 13 -16.40 15.37 -2.91
C LYS A 13 -17.56 14.48 -3.38
N GLU A 14 -18.29 14.92 -4.40
CA GLU A 14 -19.49 14.20 -4.90
C GLU A 14 -19.11 12.83 -5.48
N ALA A 15 -18.04 12.78 -6.28
CA ALA A 15 -17.58 11.54 -6.89
C ALA A 15 -17.06 10.56 -5.82
N MET A 16 -16.31 11.04 -4.84
CA MET A 16 -15.79 10.20 -3.75
C MET A 16 -16.94 9.65 -2.88
N ALA A 17 -17.93 10.48 -2.54
CA ALA A 17 -19.11 10.04 -1.80
C ALA A 17 -19.87 8.93 -2.54
N ALA A 18 -20.06 9.07 -3.85
CA ALA A 18 -20.72 8.06 -4.68
C ALA A 18 -19.91 6.74 -4.74
N ASP A 19 -18.57 6.83 -4.83
CA ASP A 19 -17.69 5.66 -4.85
C ASP A 19 -17.69 4.92 -3.51
N ILE A 20 -17.75 5.64 -2.38
CA ILE A 20 -17.87 5.03 -1.04
C ILE A 20 -19.16 4.23 -0.95
N GLU A 21 -20.32 4.80 -1.31
CA GLU A 21 -21.60 4.10 -1.30
C GLU A 21 -21.59 2.87 -2.22
N THR A 22 -20.99 2.99 -3.40
CA THR A 22 -20.83 1.88 -4.34
C THR A 22 -19.97 0.76 -3.74
N SER A 23 -18.89 1.11 -3.07
CA SER A 23 -18.00 0.15 -2.41
C SER A 23 -18.71 -0.60 -1.29
N LEU A 24 -19.42 0.11 -0.41
CA LEU A 24 -20.22 -0.49 0.66
C LEU A 24 -21.26 -1.48 0.11
N LYS A 25 -21.99 -1.07 -0.95
CA LYS A 25 -22.96 -1.93 -1.62
C LYS A 25 -22.31 -3.18 -2.22
N ASN A 26 -21.17 -3.05 -2.91
CA ASN A 26 -20.48 -4.16 -3.55
C ASN A 26 -19.94 -5.16 -2.53
N PHE A 27 -19.38 -4.68 -1.42
CA PHE A 27 -18.93 -5.53 -0.31
C PHE A 27 -20.08 -6.07 0.55
N ARG A 28 -21.31 -5.56 0.37
CA ARG A 28 -22.49 -5.91 1.18
C ARG A 28 -22.24 -5.70 2.68
N THR A 29 -21.69 -4.54 3.01
CA THR A 29 -21.35 -4.13 4.37
C THR A 29 -21.74 -2.67 4.58
N ASP A 30 -21.82 -2.25 5.82
CA ASP A 30 -22.01 -0.86 6.25
C ASP A 30 -20.72 -0.18 6.70
N TYR A 31 -19.57 -0.93 6.69
CA TYR A 31 -18.29 -0.46 7.14
C TYR A 31 -17.13 -1.01 6.33
N ILE A 32 -16.16 -0.15 6.01
CA ILE A 32 -14.88 -0.48 5.36
C ILE A 32 -13.75 -0.01 6.28
N ASP A 33 -12.82 -0.91 6.64
CA ASP A 33 -11.74 -0.58 7.57
C ASP A 33 -10.78 0.48 7.00
N LEU A 34 -10.41 0.39 5.71
CA LEU A 34 -9.48 1.33 5.07
C LEU A 34 -9.99 1.77 3.70
N TYR A 35 -10.12 3.08 3.49
CA TYR A 35 -10.44 3.66 2.20
C TYR A 35 -9.30 4.56 1.71
N GLN A 36 -8.82 4.33 0.49
CA GLN A 36 -7.61 5.00 0.00
C GLN A 36 -7.88 5.90 -1.22
N VAL A 37 -7.22 7.06 -1.26
CA VAL A 37 -7.08 7.88 -2.45
C VAL A 37 -6.12 7.18 -3.41
N HIS A 38 -6.59 6.80 -4.60
CA HIS A 38 -5.81 5.96 -5.52
C HIS A 38 -4.92 6.79 -6.43
N ASN A 39 -3.61 6.69 -6.24
CA ASN A 39 -2.55 7.15 -7.13
C ASN A 39 -2.77 8.55 -7.73
N PRO A 40 -2.93 9.60 -6.92
CA PRO A 40 -3.03 10.96 -7.42
C PRO A 40 -1.67 11.44 -7.96
N SER A 41 -1.70 12.30 -9.00
CA SER A 41 -0.56 13.18 -9.27
C SER A 41 -0.46 14.26 -8.20
N MET A 42 0.62 15.06 -8.18
CA MET A 42 0.73 16.20 -7.24
C MET A 42 -0.44 17.19 -7.39
N GLU A 43 -0.81 17.53 -8.63
CA GLU A 43 -1.94 18.41 -8.93
C GLU A 43 -3.28 17.79 -8.48
N GLN A 44 -3.46 16.48 -8.70
CA GLN A 44 -4.65 15.77 -8.24
C GLN A 44 -4.71 15.67 -6.71
N LEU A 45 -3.57 15.58 -6.04
CA LEU A 45 -3.53 15.59 -4.58
C LEU A 45 -3.96 16.95 -4.05
N ASP A 46 -3.51 18.05 -4.66
CA ASP A 46 -3.98 19.40 -4.32
C ASP A 46 -5.51 19.54 -4.55
N GLN A 47 -6.05 18.94 -5.59
CA GLN A 47 -7.51 18.89 -5.83
C GLN A 47 -8.23 18.08 -4.73
N VAL A 48 -7.68 16.93 -4.33
CA VAL A 48 -8.25 16.07 -3.27
C VAL A 48 -8.38 16.83 -1.94
N ILE A 49 -7.37 17.63 -1.59
CA ILE A 49 -7.34 18.38 -0.30
C ILE A 49 -7.98 19.77 -0.38
N GLY A 50 -8.26 20.27 -1.59
CA GLY A 50 -8.89 21.56 -1.81
C GLY A 50 -10.37 21.61 -1.44
N GLU A 51 -10.98 22.79 -1.53
CA GLU A 51 -12.42 22.99 -1.32
C GLU A 51 -13.24 22.16 -2.31
N GLY A 52 -14.25 21.40 -1.84
CA GLY A 52 -15.02 20.47 -2.65
C GLY A 52 -14.23 19.23 -3.10
N GLY A 53 -13.06 19.01 -2.51
CA GLY A 53 -12.20 17.87 -2.81
C GLY A 53 -12.67 16.56 -2.16
N ALA A 54 -12.09 15.47 -2.64
CA ALA A 54 -12.47 14.12 -2.21
C ALA A 54 -12.23 13.87 -0.70
N LEU A 55 -11.29 14.58 -0.08
CA LEU A 55 -11.00 14.47 1.35
C LEU A 55 -12.21 14.83 2.22
N GLU A 56 -13.02 15.81 1.81
CA GLU A 56 -14.21 16.17 2.57
C GLU A 56 -15.18 14.99 2.69
N ALA A 57 -15.43 14.27 1.60
CA ALA A 57 -16.31 13.09 1.62
C ALA A 57 -15.72 11.94 2.46
N LEU A 58 -14.41 11.73 2.41
CA LEU A 58 -13.72 10.72 3.23
C LEU A 58 -13.85 11.05 4.72
N MET A 59 -13.61 12.31 5.10
CA MET A 59 -13.77 12.76 6.49
C MET A 59 -15.22 12.66 6.99
N GLU A 60 -16.18 13.00 6.16
CA GLU A 60 -17.61 12.82 6.45
C GLU A 60 -17.97 11.34 6.67
N ALA A 61 -17.56 10.47 5.74
CA ALA A 61 -17.78 9.02 5.85
C ALA A 61 -17.12 8.42 7.09
N LYS A 62 -15.91 8.88 7.45
CA LYS A 62 -15.23 8.49 8.69
C LYS A 62 -15.99 8.96 9.92
N SER A 63 -16.47 10.19 9.94
CA SER A 63 -17.21 10.77 11.08
C SER A 63 -18.52 10.05 11.39
N VAL A 64 -19.20 9.52 10.36
CA VAL A 64 -20.45 8.74 10.52
C VAL A 64 -20.22 7.23 10.63
N GLY A 65 -18.96 6.77 10.66
CA GLY A 65 -18.59 5.37 10.89
C GLY A 65 -18.74 4.45 9.66
N LYS A 66 -18.82 4.98 8.45
CA LYS A 66 -18.82 4.19 7.21
C LYS A 66 -17.44 3.68 6.82
N ILE A 67 -16.39 4.45 7.14
CA ILE A 67 -15.01 4.05 6.97
C ILE A 67 -14.22 4.24 8.26
N GLY A 68 -13.22 3.40 8.51
CA GLY A 68 -12.39 3.46 9.70
C GLY A 68 -11.18 4.36 9.53
N HIS A 69 -10.40 4.12 8.49
CA HIS A 69 -9.12 4.77 8.23
C HIS A 69 -9.05 5.31 6.81
N ILE A 70 -8.25 6.37 6.64
CA ILE A 70 -8.03 6.99 5.33
C ILE A 70 -6.55 6.79 4.96
N GLY A 71 -6.32 6.34 3.73
CA GLY A 71 -4.98 6.16 3.20
C GLY A 71 -4.80 6.74 1.80
N LEU A 72 -3.59 6.59 1.29
CA LEU A 72 -3.23 7.01 -0.05
C LEU A 72 -2.37 5.93 -0.71
N THR A 73 -2.56 5.73 -2.02
CA THR A 73 -1.64 4.91 -2.82
C THR A 73 -0.85 5.79 -3.76
N ALA A 74 0.42 5.52 -3.95
CA ALA A 74 1.28 6.28 -4.86
C ALA A 74 2.24 5.39 -5.64
N HIS A 75 2.69 5.87 -6.80
CA HIS A 75 3.82 5.37 -7.56
C HIS A 75 4.93 6.41 -7.70
N SER A 76 4.65 7.66 -7.34
CA SER A 76 5.60 8.77 -7.35
C SER A 76 6.16 8.98 -5.95
N THR A 77 7.49 9.01 -5.82
CA THR A 77 8.17 9.33 -4.57
C THR A 77 7.82 10.74 -4.08
N ALA A 78 7.65 11.71 -5.00
CA ALA A 78 7.24 13.07 -4.64
C ALA A 78 5.85 13.11 -4.00
N VAL A 79 4.88 12.30 -4.49
CA VAL A 79 3.56 12.18 -3.87
C VAL A 79 3.66 11.47 -2.53
N PHE A 80 4.47 10.41 -2.43
CA PHE A 80 4.72 9.73 -1.17
C PHE A 80 5.29 10.70 -0.12
N GLU A 81 6.33 11.42 -0.50
CA GLU A 81 6.99 12.39 0.38
C GLU A 81 6.03 13.49 0.85
N ARG A 82 5.21 14.05 -0.05
CA ARG A 82 4.16 15.01 0.29
C ARG A 82 3.11 14.41 1.24
N ALA A 83 2.73 13.15 1.02
CA ALA A 83 1.71 12.47 1.83
C ALA A 83 2.13 12.29 3.29
N LEU A 84 3.44 12.15 3.57
CA LEU A 84 3.96 12.07 4.92
C LEU A 84 3.70 13.32 5.78
N ASP A 85 3.43 14.46 5.16
CA ASP A 85 3.17 15.74 5.86
C ASP A 85 1.67 16.09 5.92
N LEU A 86 0.79 15.13 5.54
CA LEU A 86 -0.66 15.32 5.58
C LEU A 86 -1.26 14.57 6.77
N ASP A 87 -1.83 15.30 7.71
CA ASP A 87 -2.36 14.78 8.99
C ASP A 87 -3.49 13.75 8.85
N TRP A 88 -4.16 13.71 7.69
CA TRP A 88 -5.24 12.76 7.43
C TRP A 88 -4.78 11.42 6.88
N VAL A 89 -3.51 11.30 6.46
CA VAL A 89 -2.94 10.07 5.89
C VAL A 89 -2.54 9.13 7.01
N GLU A 90 -3.28 8.02 7.16
CA GLU A 90 -3.01 7.00 8.17
C GLU A 90 -2.25 5.80 7.58
N THR A 91 -2.35 5.58 6.25
CA THR A 91 -1.58 4.56 5.54
C THR A 91 -1.10 5.07 4.19
N ILE A 92 0.08 4.61 3.78
CA ILE A 92 0.60 4.83 2.41
C ILE A 92 0.88 3.47 1.78
N MET A 93 0.34 3.26 0.56
CA MET A 93 0.63 2.10 -0.24
C MET A 93 1.57 2.49 -1.38
N PHE A 94 2.74 1.85 -1.45
CA PHE A 94 3.79 2.16 -2.42
C PHE A 94 4.56 0.89 -2.83
N PRO A 95 5.12 0.81 -4.06
CA PRO A 95 5.97 -0.32 -4.45
C PRO A 95 7.27 -0.37 -3.64
N TYR A 96 7.56 -1.55 -3.10
CA TYR A 96 8.83 -1.85 -2.46
C TYR A 96 9.17 -3.32 -2.67
N ASN A 97 10.29 -3.62 -3.27
CA ASN A 97 10.74 -4.99 -3.52
C ASN A 97 12.26 -5.03 -3.72
N ILE A 98 12.80 -6.18 -4.03
CA ILE A 98 14.26 -6.37 -4.25
C ILE A 98 14.82 -5.39 -5.28
N VAL A 99 14.04 -4.99 -6.30
CA VAL A 99 14.47 -4.13 -7.42
C VAL A 99 14.04 -2.67 -7.20
N GLU A 100 12.76 -2.45 -6.85
CA GLU A 100 12.18 -1.11 -6.67
C GLU A 100 12.40 -0.65 -5.22
N GLN A 101 13.48 0.13 -4.99
CA GLN A 101 13.88 0.59 -3.66
C GLN A 101 13.82 2.11 -3.48
N GLN A 102 13.26 2.82 -4.45
CA GLN A 102 13.17 4.28 -4.42
C GLN A 102 12.35 4.85 -3.24
N GLY A 103 11.50 4.02 -2.63
CA GLY A 103 10.74 4.37 -1.42
C GLY A 103 11.40 3.98 -0.09
N ALA A 104 12.58 3.31 -0.12
CA ALA A 104 13.18 2.72 1.08
C ALA A 104 13.43 3.74 2.21
N GLU A 105 13.95 4.92 1.87
CA GLU A 105 14.19 5.98 2.86
C GLU A 105 12.89 6.58 3.44
N LEU A 106 11.79 6.46 2.69
CA LEU A 106 10.49 6.99 3.10
C LEU A 106 9.75 6.02 4.05
N LEU A 107 10.08 4.72 4.01
CA LEU A 107 9.50 3.72 4.92
C LEU A 107 9.79 4.05 6.38
N GLN A 108 11.05 4.36 6.71
CA GLN A 108 11.43 4.74 8.06
C GLN A 108 10.64 5.97 8.53
N ARG A 109 10.45 6.98 7.65
CA ARG A 109 9.66 8.16 7.97
C ARG A 109 8.17 7.84 8.20
N CYS A 110 7.62 6.82 7.53
CA CYS A 110 6.29 6.31 7.85
C CYS A 110 6.22 5.80 9.28
N ALA A 111 7.17 4.96 9.68
CA ALA A 111 7.23 4.42 11.04
C ALA A 111 7.39 5.51 12.11
N GLU A 112 8.26 6.49 11.88
CA GLU A 112 8.46 7.65 12.77
C GLU A 112 7.18 8.49 12.96
N LYS A 113 6.34 8.58 11.92
CA LYS A 113 5.07 9.32 11.92
C LYS A 113 3.85 8.46 12.28
N ASN A 114 4.05 7.19 12.62
CA ASN A 114 2.98 6.22 12.87
C ASN A 114 2.00 6.07 11.68
N ILE A 115 2.51 6.15 10.46
CA ILE A 115 1.79 5.90 9.21
C ILE A 115 2.05 4.46 8.80
N GLY A 116 0.99 3.66 8.60
CA GLY A 116 1.11 2.28 8.16
C GLY A 116 1.61 2.20 6.71
N PHE A 117 2.72 1.48 6.47
CA PHE A 117 3.20 1.24 5.11
C PHE A 117 2.65 -0.07 4.56
N ILE A 118 1.97 0.01 3.41
CA ILE A 118 1.44 -1.15 2.69
C ILE A 118 2.29 -1.36 1.45
N ASP A 119 3.04 -2.45 1.43
CA ASP A 119 3.83 -2.81 0.26
C ASP A 119 2.96 -3.39 -0.85
N MET A 120 3.06 -2.81 -2.04
CA MET A 120 2.48 -3.34 -3.25
C MET A 120 3.57 -3.77 -4.24
N LYS A 121 3.26 -4.75 -5.08
CA LYS A 121 4.18 -5.35 -6.06
C LYS A 121 5.45 -5.96 -5.44
N PRO A 122 5.36 -6.75 -4.36
CA PRO A 122 6.52 -7.38 -3.75
C PRO A 122 7.32 -8.26 -4.73
N LEU A 123 6.67 -8.78 -5.79
CA LEU A 123 7.27 -9.56 -6.86
C LEU A 123 7.59 -8.74 -8.12
N ALA A 124 7.71 -7.40 -8.04
CA ALA A 124 7.95 -6.51 -9.18
C ALA A 124 7.02 -6.78 -10.37
N GLY A 125 5.72 -6.98 -10.10
CA GLY A 125 4.72 -7.30 -11.14
C GLY A 125 4.86 -8.70 -11.76
N GLY A 126 5.56 -9.61 -11.09
CA GLY A 126 5.83 -10.97 -11.56
C GLY A 126 7.22 -11.14 -12.22
N ALA A 127 8.03 -10.09 -12.27
CA ALA A 127 9.39 -10.17 -12.81
C ALA A 127 10.34 -10.95 -11.88
N ILE A 128 10.09 -10.96 -10.58
CA ILE A 128 10.84 -11.77 -9.61
C ILE A 128 10.15 -13.13 -9.50
N GLU A 129 10.81 -14.17 -10.03
CA GLU A 129 10.27 -15.53 -10.06
C GLU A 129 10.34 -16.24 -8.70
N ASP A 130 11.36 -15.93 -7.87
CA ASP A 130 11.49 -16.47 -6.52
C ASP A 130 10.59 -15.69 -5.53
N ALA A 131 9.30 -16.06 -5.50
CA ALA A 131 8.30 -15.42 -4.65
C ALA A 131 8.64 -15.55 -3.16
N THR A 132 9.20 -16.68 -2.73
CA THR A 132 9.59 -16.90 -1.33
C THR A 132 10.67 -15.91 -0.91
N LEU A 133 11.72 -15.75 -1.72
CA LEU A 133 12.80 -14.81 -1.44
C LEU A 133 12.29 -13.37 -1.45
N ALA A 134 11.46 -13.00 -2.43
CA ALA A 134 10.89 -11.66 -2.54
C ALA A 134 10.07 -11.30 -1.30
N LEU A 135 9.20 -12.19 -0.83
CA LEU A 135 8.37 -11.97 0.36
C LEU A 135 9.20 -11.97 1.64
N ARG A 136 10.17 -12.87 1.78
CA ARG A 136 11.09 -12.85 2.92
C ARG A 136 11.84 -11.53 3.03
N TYR A 137 12.31 -10.99 1.90
CA TYR A 137 12.97 -9.69 1.84
C TYR A 137 12.05 -8.58 2.36
N VAL A 138 10.84 -8.46 1.82
CA VAL A 138 9.90 -7.40 2.20
C VAL A 138 9.46 -7.56 3.67
N CYS A 139 9.10 -8.78 4.08
CA CYS A 139 8.65 -9.06 5.45
C CYS A 139 9.77 -8.97 6.50
N SER A 140 11.05 -8.99 6.10
CA SER A 140 12.17 -8.77 7.02
C SER A 140 12.38 -7.29 7.38
N ASN A 141 11.79 -6.37 6.63
CA ASN A 141 11.87 -4.94 6.94
C ASN A 141 10.83 -4.57 8.00
N PRO A 142 11.25 -4.14 9.21
CA PRO A 142 10.33 -3.85 10.32
C PRO A 142 9.41 -2.66 10.06
N ASP A 143 9.73 -1.80 9.09
CA ASP A 143 8.94 -0.62 8.74
C ASP A 143 7.81 -0.95 7.73
N VAL A 144 7.78 -2.17 7.19
CA VAL A 144 6.67 -2.67 6.36
C VAL A 144 5.56 -3.21 7.24
N THR A 145 4.39 -2.56 7.22
CA THR A 145 3.26 -2.96 8.06
C THR A 145 2.48 -4.12 7.46
N VAL A 146 2.25 -4.08 6.14
CA VAL A 146 1.48 -5.10 5.39
C VAL A 146 2.10 -5.28 4.01
N VAL A 147 2.18 -6.52 3.54
CA VAL A 147 2.54 -6.85 2.16
C VAL A 147 1.33 -7.44 1.44
N ILE A 148 1.09 -7.01 0.19
CA ILE A 148 -0.05 -7.45 -0.62
C ILE A 148 0.42 -8.11 -1.92
N PRO A 149 0.89 -9.37 -1.88
CA PRO A 149 1.21 -10.13 -3.08
C PRO A 149 -0.06 -10.47 -3.87
N GLY A 150 0.05 -10.50 -5.20
CA GLY A 150 -0.99 -11.10 -6.05
C GLY A 150 -0.98 -12.61 -5.87
N MET A 151 -2.17 -13.22 -5.80
CA MET A 151 -2.36 -14.67 -5.70
C MET A 151 -3.48 -15.09 -6.65
N ALA A 152 -3.25 -16.14 -7.45
CA ALA A 152 -4.24 -16.73 -8.34
C ALA A 152 -4.74 -18.08 -7.82
N GLU A 153 -3.90 -18.82 -7.10
CA GLU A 153 -4.16 -20.18 -6.63
C GLU A 153 -4.06 -20.28 -5.10
N VAL A 154 -4.80 -21.25 -4.54
CA VAL A 154 -4.83 -21.45 -3.07
C VAL A 154 -3.46 -21.83 -2.50
N HIS A 155 -2.67 -22.62 -3.24
CA HIS A 155 -1.33 -23.02 -2.76
C HIS A 155 -0.38 -21.83 -2.61
N GLU A 156 -0.53 -20.79 -3.43
CA GLU A 156 0.26 -19.55 -3.32
C GLU A 156 -0.01 -18.82 -2.01
N LEU A 157 -1.23 -18.90 -1.48
CA LEU A 157 -1.56 -18.34 -0.17
C LEU A 157 -0.76 -19.04 0.95
N ASP A 158 -0.70 -20.37 0.92
CA ASP A 158 0.02 -21.15 1.93
C ASP A 158 1.54 -20.89 1.84
N GLU A 159 2.09 -20.79 0.63
CA GLU A 159 3.49 -20.45 0.40
C GLU A 159 3.83 -19.02 0.87
N ASN A 160 2.97 -18.06 0.57
CA ASN A 160 3.14 -16.67 0.99
C ASN A 160 3.08 -16.52 2.51
N ILE A 161 2.12 -17.20 3.17
CA ILE A 161 2.03 -17.22 4.64
C ILE A 161 3.31 -17.81 5.23
N LYS A 162 3.82 -18.91 4.69
CA LYS A 162 5.05 -19.54 5.15
C LYS A 162 6.26 -18.62 4.97
N ALA A 163 6.39 -17.96 3.83
CA ALA A 163 7.48 -17.02 3.56
C ALA A 163 7.47 -15.83 4.53
N CYS A 164 6.31 -15.18 4.70
CA CYS A 164 6.16 -14.01 5.58
C CYS A 164 6.21 -14.38 7.08
N SER A 165 5.92 -15.63 7.46
CA SER A 165 6.05 -16.09 8.84
C SER A 165 7.48 -16.47 9.24
N ASN A 166 8.40 -16.52 8.29
CA ASN A 166 9.79 -16.82 8.55
C ASN A 166 10.52 -15.56 9.03
N THR A 167 10.78 -15.47 10.33
CA THR A 167 11.46 -14.33 10.98
C THR A 167 12.97 -14.47 11.07
N GLU A 168 13.53 -15.58 10.57
CA GLU A 168 14.99 -15.77 10.54
C GLU A 168 15.64 -14.73 9.61
N PRO A 169 16.83 -14.22 9.95
CA PRO A 169 17.57 -13.33 9.08
C PRO A 169 17.79 -13.92 7.68
N LEU A 170 17.88 -13.06 6.67
CA LEU A 170 18.26 -13.48 5.33
C LEU A 170 19.68 -14.07 5.35
N THR A 171 19.83 -15.22 4.72
CA THR A 171 21.13 -15.92 4.62
C THR A 171 22.04 -15.26 3.60
N GLU A 172 23.35 -15.53 3.65
CA GLU A 172 24.33 -15.05 2.64
C GLU A 172 23.96 -15.53 1.22
N GLU A 173 23.41 -16.75 1.09
CA GLU A 173 22.95 -17.28 -0.20
C GLU A 173 21.74 -16.49 -0.72
N GLU A 174 20.78 -16.16 0.13
CA GLU A 174 19.62 -15.34 -0.22
C GLU A 174 20.05 -13.92 -0.63
N LEU A 175 20.96 -13.30 0.10
CA LEU A 175 21.52 -11.99 -0.24
C LEU A 175 22.23 -12.02 -1.61
N ALA A 176 23.05 -13.04 -1.87
CA ALA A 176 23.72 -13.20 -3.17
C ALA A 176 22.75 -13.43 -4.34
N LYS A 177 21.61 -14.11 -4.10
CA LYS A 177 20.53 -14.26 -5.08
C LYS A 177 19.85 -12.91 -5.37
N MET A 178 19.58 -12.11 -4.31
CA MET A 178 18.99 -10.77 -4.47
C MET A 178 19.88 -9.85 -5.31
N ASP A 179 21.20 -9.88 -5.12
CA ASP A 179 22.12 -9.08 -5.91
C ASP A 179 22.07 -9.46 -7.41
N LYS A 180 21.98 -10.75 -7.73
CA LYS A 180 21.78 -11.21 -9.10
C LYS A 180 20.45 -10.74 -9.70
N ILE A 181 19.38 -10.76 -8.91
CA ILE A 181 18.05 -10.26 -9.35
C ILE A 181 18.17 -8.75 -9.66
N ARG A 182 18.82 -7.97 -8.81
CA ARG A 182 19.06 -6.54 -9.04
C ARG A 182 19.87 -6.28 -10.31
N GLU A 183 20.94 -7.06 -10.55
CA GLU A 183 21.74 -6.97 -11.76
C GLU A 183 20.94 -7.28 -13.03
N GLN A 184 20.02 -8.24 -12.97
CA GLN A 184 19.21 -8.68 -14.11
C GLN A 184 18.02 -7.77 -14.41
N LEU A 185 17.36 -7.23 -13.39
CA LEU A 185 16.09 -6.51 -13.52
C LEU A 185 16.20 -5.01 -13.22
N GLY A 186 17.28 -4.58 -12.61
CA GLY A 186 17.47 -3.20 -12.12
C GLY A 186 18.01 -2.20 -13.17
N ASN A 187 17.97 -2.51 -14.46
CA ASN A 187 18.40 -1.63 -15.56
C ASN A 187 17.27 -0.70 -16.04
#